data_ccdc1d59265cf2a1b75f128c542951ac
#
_entry.id   ccdc1d59265cf2a1b75f128c542951ac
#
_cell.length_a   1.000
_cell.length_b   1.000
_cell.length_c   1.000
_cell.angle_alpha   90.00
_cell.angle_beta   90.00
_cell.angle_gamma   90.00
#
_symmetry.space_group_name_H-M   'P 1'
#
loop_
_entity.id
_entity.type
_entity.pdbx_description
1 polymer ?
#
loop_
_entity_poly.entity_id
_entity_poly.type
_entity_poly.pdbx_seq_one_letter_code
_entity_poly.pdbx_strand_id
1 'polypeptide(L)'
;MSRTRTDHVIDTGLQAEIRAAYQELTDSLNLVPRWGQRQMIAEVANALADPEAETSIAVVEAGTGTGKTIAYLVAALPVARARGKKLVVASATVALQEQLLFRDLPDVMRHSGLNFDAALAKGRGRYVCLLKLDHQLSDHGADPLIPLYPDEFLX
;
A
#
# COMPACT_ATOMS: atom_id res chain seq x y z
N MET A 1 -3.55 -14.47 32.75
CA MET A 1 -3.69 -15.55 31.74
C MET A 1 -2.70 -15.27 30.62
N SER A 2 -1.60 -16.03 30.60
CA SER A 2 -0.57 -15.88 29.57
C SER A 2 -1.09 -16.52 28.29
N ARG A 3 -1.35 -15.71 27.27
CA ARG A 3 -1.60 -16.23 25.91
C ARG A 3 -0.29 -16.79 25.40
N THR A 4 -0.22 -18.09 25.31
CA THR A 4 0.87 -18.75 24.59
C THR A 4 0.79 -18.30 23.13
N ARG A 5 1.77 -17.52 22.72
CA ARG A 5 1.96 -17.15 21.33
C ARG A 5 2.25 -18.46 20.60
N THR A 6 1.26 -19.01 19.93
CA THR A 6 1.51 -20.08 18.97
C THR A 6 2.34 -19.44 17.86
N ASP A 7 3.59 -19.83 17.80
CA ASP A 7 4.47 -19.41 16.70
C ASP A 7 3.96 -20.07 15.42
N HIS A 8 2.98 -19.45 14.78
CA HIS A 8 2.62 -19.81 13.42
C HIS A 8 3.79 -19.36 12.55
N VAL A 9 4.64 -20.32 12.28
CA VAL A 9 5.79 -20.09 11.43
C VAL A 9 5.29 -19.93 9.99
N ILE A 10 5.54 -18.77 9.42
CA ILE A 10 5.29 -18.51 8.01
C ILE A 10 5.96 -19.64 7.21
N ASP A 11 5.28 -20.16 6.20
CA ASP A 11 5.84 -21.14 5.29
C ASP A 11 7.24 -20.70 4.82
N THR A 12 8.19 -21.64 4.83
CA THR A 12 9.58 -21.35 4.52
C THR A 12 9.78 -20.77 3.11
N GLY A 13 8.95 -21.18 2.16
CA GLY A 13 8.98 -20.64 0.79
C GLY A 13 8.57 -19.16 0.76
N LEU A 14 7.48 -18.83 1.45
CA LEU A 14 7.00 -17.45 1.55
C LEU A 14 8.01 -16.57 2.30
N GLN A 15 8.63 -17.11 3.35
CA GLN A 15 9.66 -16.40 4.10
C GLN A 15 10.88 -16.10 3.21
N ALA A 16 11.30 -17.08 2.39
CA ALA A 16 12.41 -16.91 1.47
C ALA A 16 12.11 -15.87 0.40
N GLU A 17 10.87 -15.87 -0.12
CA GLU A 17 10.43 -14.88 -1.11
C GLU A 17 10.47 -13.45 -0.53
N ILE A 18 9.93 -13.25 0.68
CA ILE A 18 9.95 -11.95 1.35
C ILE A 18 11.38 -11.45 1.54
N ARG A 19 12.28 -12.36 1.98
CA ARG A 19 13.69 -12.03 2.16
C ARG A 19 14.38 -11.65 0.84
N ALA A 20 14.11 -12.41 -0.21
CA ALA A 20 14.68 -12.15 -1.53
C ALA A 20 14.22 -10.80 -2.07
N ALA A 21 12.92 -10.52 -1.98
CA ALA A 21 12.34 -9.25 -2.43
C ALA A 21 12.97 -8.05 -1.69
N TYR A 22 13.11 -8.17 -0.37
CA TYR A 22 13.74 -7.11 0.43
C TYR A 22 15.21 -6.92 0.05
N GLN A 23 15.95 -8.02 -0.15
CA GLN A 23 17.36 -7.98 -0.50
C GLN A 23 17.55 -7.35 -1.89
N GLU A 24 16.80 -7.82 -2.89
CA GLU A 24 16.88 -7.28 -4.26
C GLU A 24 16.60 -5.78 -4.27
N LEU A 25 15.58 -5.35 -3.54
CA LEU A 25 15.20 -3.95 -3.48
C LEU A 25 16.29 -3.11 -2.81
N THR A 26 16.83 -3.56 -1.68
CA THR A 26 17.88 -2.81 -0.97
C THR A 26 19.16 -2.75 -1.78
N ASP A 27 19.54 -3.84 -2.44
CA ASP A 27 20.73 -3.89 -3.28
C ASP A 27 20.58 -2.97 -4.51
N SER A 28 19.45 -3.07 -5.18
CA SER A 28 19.17 -2.29 -6.39
C SER A 28 19.12 -0.78 -6.14
N LEU A 29 18.55 -0.39 -5.00
CA LEU A 29 18.45 1.04 -4.61
C LEU A 29 19.64 1.53 -3.78
N ASN A 30 20.63 0.65 -3.58
CA ASN A 30 21.81 0.93 -2.77
C ASN A 30 21.44 1.42 -1.34
N LEU A 31 20.44 0.78 -0.75
CA LEU A 31 19.96 1.11 0.59
C LEU A 31 20.65 0.24 1.64
N VAL A 32 20.92 0.83 2.80
CA VAL A 32 21.46 0.06 3.91
C VAL A 32 20.30 -0.64 4.63
N PRO A 33 20.27 -1.98 4.67
CA PRO A 33 19.25 -2.69 5.41
C PRO A 33 19.24 -2.33 6.88
N ARG A 34 18.05 -2.00 7.40
CA ARG A 34 17.91 -1.56 8.79
C ARG A 34 17.24 -2.66 9.62
N TRP A 35 17.71 -2.84 10.83
CA TRP A 35 17.15 -3.83 11.74
C TRP A 35 15.64 -3.62 11.97
N GLY A 36 15.24 -2.35 12.19
CA GLY A 36 13.83 -2.02 12.40
C GLY A 36 12.92 -2.35 11.21
N GLN A 37 13.43 -2.17 9.98
CA GLN A 37 12.69 -2.59 8.78
C GLN A 37 12.48 -4.10 8.76
N ARG A 38 13.53 -4.86 9.04
CA ARG A 38 13.46 -6.34 9.05
C ARG A 38 12.50 -6.84 10.13
N GLN A 39 12.52 -6.18 11.30
CA GLN A 39 11.57 -6.50 12.37
C GLN A 39 10.12 -6.21 11.94
N MET A 40 9.89 -5.03 11.35
CA MET A 40 8.57 -4.66 10.83
C MET A 40 8.07 -5.65 9.77
N ILE A 41 8.96 -6.03 8.83
CA ILE A 41 8.63 -7.04 7.81
C ILE A 41 8.17 -8.33 8.47
N ALA A 42 8.91 -8.82 9.46
CA ALA A 42 8.57 -10.06 10.16
C ALA A 42 7.23 -9.96 10.92
N GLU A 43 7.00 -8.86 11.62
CA GLU A 43 5.74 -8.65 12.37
C GLU A 43 4.54 -8.58 11.44
N VAL A 44 4.65 -7.82 10.35
CA VAL A 44 3.56 -7.69 9.36
C VAL A 44 3.30 -9.04 8.68
N ALA A 45 4.34 -9.72 8.25
CA ALA A 45 4.20 -11.01 7.57
C ALA A 45 3.57 -12.06 8.49
N ASN A 46 4.03 -12.15 9.74
CA ASN A 46 3.46 -13.09 10.72
C ASN A 46 1.99 -12.80 11.01
N ALA A 47 1.64 -11.51 11.18
CA ALA A 47 0.26 -11.13 11.46
C ALA A 47 -0.69 -11.45 10.31
N LEU A 48 -0.22 -11.29 9.06
CA LEU A 48 -1.05 -11.49 7.89
C LEU A 48 -1.09 -12.93 7.39
N ALA A 49 -0.11 -13.75 7.76
CA ALA A 49 0.04 -15.11 7.20
C ALA A 49 -0.81 -16.15 7.91
N ASP A 50 -1.32 -15.88 9.11
CA ASP A 50 -2.10 -16.86 9.88
C ASP A 50 -3.41 -17.20 9.15
N PRO A 51 -3.54 -18.42 8.62
CA PRO A 51 -4.74 -18.78 7.86
C PRO A 51 -5.97 -19.01 8.76
N GLU A 52 -5.76 -19.26 10.02
CA GLU A 52 -6.84 -19.58 10.97
C GLU A 52 -7.35 -18.35 11.71
N ALA A 53 -6.62 -17.23 11.63
CA ALA A 53 -7.05 -16.01 12.29
C ALA A 53 -8.21 -15.35 11.51
N GLU A 54 -9.36 -15.25 12.13
CA GLU A 54 -10.48 -14.48 11.58
C GLU A 54 -10.11 -13.00 11.46
N THR A 55 -9.41 -12.50 12.45
CA THR A 55 -8.87 -11.14 12.47
C THR A 55 -7.47 -11.17 13.07
N SER A 56 -6.55 -10.54 12.41
CA SER A 56 -5.18 -10.37 12.91
C SER A 56 -4.79 -8.91 12.77
N ILE A 57 -4.24 -8.36 13.84
CA ILE A 57 -3.84 -6.95 13.89
C ILE A 57 -2.38 -6.86 14.31
N ALA A 58 -1.58 -6.19 13.52
CA ALA A 58 -0.22 -5.79 13.89
C ALA A 58 -0.19 -4.27 14.05
N VAL A 59 0.29 -3.80 15.20
CA VAL A 59 0.50 -2.38 15.45
C VAL A 59 1.99 -2.13 15.52
N VAL A 60 2.50 -1.36 14.57
CA VAL A 60 3.93 -1.11 14.45
C VAL A 60 4.19 0.40 14.48
N GLU A 61 4.99 0.83 15.44
CA GLU A 61 5.46 2.20 15.49
C GLU A 61 6.91 2.26 15.01
N ALA A 62 7.17 3.16 14.09
CA ALA A 62 8.53 3.40 13.59
C ALA A 62 8.66 4.87 13.22
N GLY A 63 9.81 5.46 13.51
CA GLY A 63 10.09 6.87 13.24
C GLY A 63 10.01 7.23 11.75
N THR A 64 9.96 8.52 11.46
CA THR A 64 9.98 9.02 10.08
C THR A 64 11.31 8.64 9.41
N GLY A 65 11.27 8.38 8.12
CA GLY A 65 12.46 8.02 7.35
C GLY A 65 12.96 6.59 7.55
N THR A 66 12.24 5.75 8.29
CA THR A 66 12.65 4.35 8.51
C THR A 66 12.32 3.43 7.35
N GLY A 67 11.62 3.91 6.33
CA GLY A 67 11.22 3.10 5.18
C GLY A 67 10.06 2.16 5.47
N LYS A 68 9.10 2.61 6.29
CA LYS A 68 7.91 1.83 6.66
C LYS A 68 7.14 1.31 5.46
N THR A 69 6.95 2.15 4.45
CA THR A 69 6.17 1.82 3.26
C THR A 69 6.76 0.59 2.55
N ILE A 70 8.05 0.63 2.29
CA ILE A 70 8.77 -0.49 1.68
C ILE A 70 8.62 -1.74 2.53
N ALA A 71 8.82 -1.60 3.85
CA ALA A 71 8.77 -2.75 4.77
C ALA A 71 7.41 -3.46 4.73
N TYR A 72 6.29 -2.71 4.86
CA TYR A 72 4.99 -3.38 4.86
C TYR A 72 4.60 -3.88 3.46
N LEU A 73 4.99 -3.21 2.38
CA LEU A 73 4.69 -3.68 1.02
C LEU A 73 5.41 -4.99 0.73
N VAL A 74 6.72 -5.06 1.02
CA VAL A 74 7.54 -6.26 0.78
C VAL A 74 7.02 -7.44 1.60
N ALA A 75 6.51 -7.18 2.81
CA ALA A 75 5.92 -8.22 3.66
C ALA A 75 4.53 -8.65 3.17
N ALA A 76 3.65 -7.68 2.91
CA ALA A 76 2.23 -7.96 2.71
C ALA A 76 1.89 -8.43 1.29
N LEU A 77 2.63 -7.99 0.26
CA LEU A 77 2.34 -8.38 -1.13
C LEU A 77 2.50 -9.89 -1.35
N PRO A 78 3.61 -10.55 -0.95
CA PRO A 78 3.71 -12.00 -1.09
C PRO A 78 2.65 -12.76 -0.28
N VAL A 79 2.36 -12.29 0.94
CA VAL A 79 1.33 -12.92 1.78
C VAL A 79 -0.05 -12.80 1.13
N ALA A 80 -0.43 -11.62 0.64
CA ALA A 80 -1.71 -11.40 -0.02
C ALA A 80 -1.84 -12.30 -1.25
N ARG A 81 -0.80 -12.40 -2.07
CA ARG A 81 -0.77 -13.27 -3.24
C ARG A 81 -0.91 -14.75 -2.84
N ALA A 82 -0.14 -15.20 -1.85
CA ALA A 82 -0.20 -16.58 -1.38
C ALA A 82 -1.60 -16.96 -0.86
N ARG A 83 -2.31 -15.99 -0.30
CA ARG A 83 -3.68 -16.18 0.21
C ARG A 83 -4.76 -15.91 -0.84
N GLY A 84 -4.41 -15.55 -2.07
CA GLY A 84 -5.38 -15.17 -3.11
C GLY A 84 -6.22 -13.95 -2.73
N LYS A 85 -5.64 -13.02 -1.98
CA LYS A 85 -6.32 -11.83 -1.48
C LYS A 85 -5.73 -10.56 -2.08
N LYS A 86 -6.49 -9.47 -2.02
CA LYS A 86 -6.01 -8.13 -2.39
C LYS A 86 -5.44 -7.45 -1.17
N LEU A 87 -4.36 -6.69 -1.38
CA LEU A 87 -3.80 -5.81 -0.36
C LEU A 87 -4.42 -4.42 -0.53
N VAL A 88 -5.03 -3.91 0.53
CA VAL A 88 -5.55 -2.54 0.55
C VAL A 88 -4.68 -1.71 1.48
N VAL A 89 -4.12 -0.63 0.96
CA VAL A 89 -3.32 0.31 1.76
C VAL A 89 -4.11 1.61 1.89
N ALA A 90 -4.45 1.97 3.12
CA ALA A 90 -5.14 3.22 3.42
C ALA A 90 -4.14 4.24 3.97
N SER A 91 -4.23 5.46 3.46
CA SER A 91 -3.36 6.56 3.88
C SER A 91 -4.20 7.76 4.27
N ALA A 92 -3.72 8.50 5.27
CA ALA A 92 -4.48 9.62 5.85
C ALA A 92 -4.49 10.86 4.97
N THR A 93 -3.46 11.06 4.14
CA THR A 93 -3.32 12.31 3.37
C THR A 93 -3.11 12.04 1.89
N VAL A 94 -3.47 13.01 1.06
CA VAL A 94 -3.25 12.97 -0.39
C VAL A 94 -1.75 12.86 -0.70
N ALA A 95 -0.92 13.61 0.01
CA ALA A 95 0.52 13.59 -0.21
C ALA A 95 1.12 12.21 0.01
N LEU A 96 0.67 11.49 1.06
CA LEU A 96 1.12 10.12 1.31
C LEU A 96 0.59 9.15 0.25
N GLN A 97 -0.63 9.35 -0.25
CA GLN A 97 -1.17 8.54 -1.35
C GLN A 97 -0.33 8.73 -2.62
N GLU A 98 0.03 9.97 -2.92
CA GLU A 98 0.85 10.29 -4.09
C GLU A 98 2.26 9.71 -3.96
N GLN A 99 2.87 9.84 -2.79
CA GLN A 99 4.17 9.23 -2.53
C GLN A 99 4.13 7.72 -2.75
N LEU A 100 3.10 7.06 -2.20
CA LEU A 100 2.93 5.62 -2.37
C LEU A 100 2.79 5.25 -3.85
N LEU A 101 1.92 5.96 -4.57
CA LEU A 101 1.58 5.62 -5.96
C LEU A 101 2.69 5.93 -6.95
N PHE A 102 3.34 7.10 -6.80
CA PHE A 102 4.29 7.59 -7.81
C PHE A 102 5.75 7.32 -7.47
N ARG A 103 6.05 6.87 -6.26
CA ARG A 103 7.41 6.58 -5.83
C ARG A 103 7.54 5.16 -5.27
N ASP A 104 6.89 4.89 -4.15
CA ASP A 104 7.16 3.65 -3.40
C ASP A 104 6.71 2.39 -4.15
N LEU A 105 5.50 2.40 -4.74
CA LEU A 105 5.01 1.26 -5.53
C LEU A 105 5.86 1.00 -6.78
N PRO A 106 6.17 2.03 -7.60
CA PRO A 106 7.08 1.82 -8.73
C PRO A 106 8.46 1.29 -8.33
N ASP A 107 9.01 1.77 -7.21
CA ASP A 107 10.29 1.27 -6.72
C ASP A 107 10.20 -0.22 -6.34
N VAL A 108 9.15 -0.61 -5.62
CA VAL A 108 8.92 -2.02 -5.28
C VAL A 108 8.73 -2.86 -6.55
N MET A 109 7.91 -2.40 -7.50
CA MET A 109 7.66 -3.13 -8.75
C MET A 109 8.95 -3.38 -9.56
N ARG A 110 9.81 -2.36 -9.63
CA ARG A 110 11.03 -2.44 -10.47
C ARG A 110 12.17 -3.19 -9.80
N HIS A 111 12.25 -3.14 -8.48
CA HIS A 111 13.48 -3.48 -7.77
C HIS A 111 13.35 -4.63 -6.78
N SER A 112 12.14 -5.18 -6.55
CA SER A 112 11.96 -6.25 -5.56
C SER A 112 11.74 -7.63 -6.18
N GLY A 113 11.63 -7.73 -7.50
CA GLY A 113 11.26 -8.97 -8.16
C GLY A 113 9.78 -9.37 -7.97
N LEU A 114 9.01 -8.60 -7.22
CA LEU A 114 7.59 -8.89 -7.00
C LEU A 114 6.74 -8.39 -8.17
N ASN A 115 5.84 -9.23 -8.64
CA ASN A 115 4.90 -8.87 -9.71
C ASN A 115 3.50 -8.68 -9.12
N PHE A 116 2.92 -7.51 -9.34
CA PHE A 116 1.59 -7.15 -8.85
C PHE A 116 1.02 -5.97 -9.64
N ASP A 117 -0.30 -5.84 -9.65
CA ASP A 117 -1.00 -4.68 -10.20
C ASP A 117 -1.45 -3.78 -9.06
N ALA A 118 -1.48 -2.48 -9.32
CA ALA A 118 -1.91 -1.49 -8.32
C ALA A 118 -2.89 -0.50 -8.93
N ALA A 119 -3.89 -0.11 -8.16
CA ALA A 119 -4.88 0.88 -8.57
C ALA A 119 -5.18 1.82 -7.41
N LEU A 120 -5.39 3.09 -7.73
CA LEU A 120 -5.74 4.11 -6.73
C LEU A 120 -7.25 4.21 -6.60
N ALA A 121 -7.74 4.09 -5.36
CA ALA A 121 -9.14 4.37 -5.03
C ALA A 121 -9.20 5.64 -4.19
N LYS A 122 -9.93 6.63 -4.69
CA LYS A 122 -10.12 7.91 -4.00
C LYS A 122 -11.52 7.99 -3.40
N GLY A 123 -11.72 8.93 -2.49
CA GLY A 123 -13.07 9.26 -2.02
C GLY A 123 -13.95 9.73 -3.19
N ARG A 124 -15.24 9.41 -3.11
CA ARG A 124 -16.21 9.66 -4.19
C ARG A 124 -16.20 11.11 -4.69
N GLY A 125 -16.04 12.08 -3.79
CA GLY A 125 -16.00 13.50 -4.15
C GLY A 125 -14.76 13.92 -4.94
N ARG A 126 -13.78 13.03 -5.11
CA ARG A 126 -12.56 13.30 -5.86
C ARG A 126 -12.60 12.74 -7.29
N TYR A 127 -13.78 12.29 -7.73
CA TYR A 127 -14.01 11.84 -9.10
C TYR A 127 -15.01 12.76 -9.78
N VAL A 128 -14.81 13.00 -11.06
CA VAL A 128 -15.76 13.77 -11.88
C VAL A 128 -17.05 12.94 -12.03
N CYS A 129 -18.17 13.55 -11.74
CA CYS A 129 -19.46 12.92 -12.00
C CYS A 129 -19.79 13.06 -13.48
N LEU A 130 -19.75 11.95 -14.20
CA LEU A 130 -19.96 11.94 -15.64
C LEU A 130 -21.36 12.44 -16.03
N LEU A 131 -22.37 12.14 -15.23
CA LEU A 131 -23.72 12.63 -15.45
C LEU A 131 -23.79 14.17 -15.38
N LYS A 132 -23.18 14.75 -14.35
CA LYS A 132 -23.14 16.21 -14.23
C LYS A 132 -22.34 16.85 -15.35
N LEU A 133 -21.24 16.24 -15.72
CA LEU A 133 -20.42 16.71 -16.84
C LEU A 133 -21.21 16.66 -18.15
N ASP A 134 -21.93 15.56 -18.41
CA ASP A 134 -22.73 15.40 -19.62
C ASP A 134 -23.85 16.44 -19.70
N HIS A 135 -24.57 16.67 -18.58
CA HIS A 135 -25.59 17.73 -18.51
C HIS A 135 -25.00 19.10 -18.85
N GLN A 136 -23.83 19.41 -18.35
CA GLN A 136 -23.23 20.72 -18.58
C GLN A 136 -22.69 20.87 -20.01
N LEU A 137 -22.20 19.81 -20.60
CA LEU A 137 -21.75 19.83 -21.99
C LEU A 137 -22.93 19.89 -22.96
N SER A 138 -24.08 19.32 -22.56
CA SER A 138 -25.28 19.31 -23.40
C SER A 138 -26.07 20.63 -23.32
N ASP A 139 -25.93 21.36 -22.24
CA ASP A 139 -26.68 22.59 -21.97
C ASP A 139 -25.90 23.82 -22.50
N HIS A 140 -25.64 23.78 -23.81
CA HIS A 140 -24.85 24.83 -24.49
C HIS A 140 -25.53 26.21 -24.56
N GLY A 141 -26.68 26.41 -23.87
CA GLY A 141 -27.44 27.64 -24.00
C GLY A 141 -27.55 28.50 -22.78
N ALA A 142 -27.20 28.03 -21.60
CA ALA A 142 -27.67 28.70 -20.39
C ALA A 142 -26.64 28.97 -19.34
N ASP A 143 -25.55 29.32 -19.50
CA ASP A 143 -24.57 29.83 -18.54
C ASP A 143 -23.16 29.33 -18.81
N PRO A 144 -22.34 30.20 -19.39
CA PRO A 144 -20.99 29.82 -19.71
C PRO A 144 -20.07 29.72 -18.50
N LEU A 145 -20.61 29.87 -17.32
CA LEU A 145 -19.79 29.92 -16.12
C LEU A 145 -20.25 28.91 -15.10
N ILE A 146 -19.83 27.66 -15.28
CA ILE A 146 -19.50 26.89 -14.11
C ILE A 146 -18.46 27.74 -13.39
N PRO A 147 -18.74 28.30 -12.21
CA PRO A 147 -17.64 28.80 -11.45
C PRO A 147 -16.77 27.61 -11.11
N LEU A 148 -15.73 27.42 -11.88
CA LEU A 148 -14.65 26.56 -11.48
C LEU A 148 -14.05 27.22 -10.25
N TYR A 149 -14.58 26.84 -9.09
CA TYR A 149 -13.95 27.21 -7.85
C TYR A 149 -12.67 26.39 -7.77
N PRO A 150 -11.52 27.04 -7.91
CA PRO A 150 -10.27 26.30 -7.92
C PRO A 150 -10.09 25.44 -6.67
N ASP A 151 -10.68 25.87 -5.58
CA ASP A 151 -10.54 25.19 -4.28
C ASP A 151 -11.36 23.91 -4.19
N GLU A 152 -12.41 23.75 -4.99
CA GLU A 152 -13.19 22.50 -5.01
C GLU A 152 -12.59 21.42 -5.89
N PHE A 153 -11.71 21.81 -6.79
CA PHE A 153 -11.06 20.87 -7.70
C PHE A 153 -9.62 20.52 -7.30
N LEU A 154 -9.06 21.25 -6.37
CA LEU A 154 -7.71 21.00 -5.87
C LEU A 154 -7.63 20.23 -4.55
N UNK A 155 -8.71 20.20 -4.30
CA UNK A 155 -8.73 19.58 -3.18
C UNK A 155 -8.58 18.27 -3.11
#